data_6dac2b1740543c3cb1a45169782f161d
#
_entry.id   6dac2b1740543c3cb1a45169782f161d
#
_cell.length_a   1.000
_cell.length_b   1.000
_cell.length_c   1.000
_cell.angle_alpha   90.00
_cell.angle_beta   90.00
_cell.angle_gamma   90.00
#
_symmetry.space_group_name_H-M   'P 1'
#
loop_
_entity.id
_entity.type
_entity.pdbx_description
1 polymer ?
#
loop_
_entity_poly.entity_id
_entity_poly.type
_entity_poly.pdbx_seq_one_letter_code
_entity_poly.pdbx_strand_id
1 'polypeptide(L)'
;HHVGFADLGAGRAVDDSTLWHWASNTKTLTAVSILQLRDRGLLSLDDPATRWVPELRQVHDPYGSIDAVTVRMLLSHSAGFQNPTWPYGTGAPWEPFEPTAWSQLVAMMPWQELRFAPGSRYGYSNPAYIYLARIIESLTGDPWTVYVQQNLWTPLGMTRSYVNRTPPYLAAHRSNRYYVEKDSAGTAAPRAAGPEFDPGVTIPNGGWNAPMEDLATWLGFLTGTTRGAVRADSLLSRATLAEMGVPVVQVGRGEGVVESMGLGFFLYDLHGHTLMGHTGDQGGFRSFMAFDPASGQGVIGVVNTSNDVDPQASGRG
;
A
#
# COMPACT_ATOMS: atom_id res chain seq x y z
N HIS A 1 -10.97 4.69 -19.91
CA HIS A 1 -10.34 4.40 -21.21
C HIS A 1 -9.29 3.31 -21.04
N HIS A 2 -9.22 2.39 -22.02
CA HIS A 2 -8.23 1.34 -22.08
C HIS A 2 -7.28 1.63 -23.26
N VAL A 3 -5.97 1.53 -23.03
CA VAL A 3 -4.96 1.76 -24.06
C VAL A 3 -3.86 0.72 -23.91
N GLY A 4 -3.43 0.14 -25.05
CA GLY A 4 -2.32 -0.80 -25.09
C GLY A 4 -2.72 -2.24 -24.78
N PHE A 5 -1.76 -3.01 -24.27
CA PHE A 5 -1.86 -4.46 -24.13
C PHE A 5 -1.67 -4.91 -22.70
N ALA A 6 -2.51 -5.81 -22.26
CA ALA A 6 -2.33 -6.56 -21.03
C ALA A 6 -1.28 -7.68 -21.23
N ASP A 7 -1.13 -8.17 -22.46
CA ASP A 7 -0.09 -9.13 -22.85
C ASP A 7 0.37 -8.83 -24.29
N LEU A 8 1.58 -8.29 -24.41
CA LEU A 8 2.20 -7.98 -25.71
C LEU A 8 2.49 -9.24 -26.51
N GLY A 9 2.94 -10.32 -25.87
CA GLY A 9 3.30 -11.55 -26.56
C GLY A 9 2.11 -12.28 -27.16
N ALA A 10 0.98 -12.25 -26.48
CA ALA A 10 -0.28 -12.81 -26.95
C ALA A 10 -1.13 -11.83 -27.77
N GLY A 11 -0.71 -10.56 -27.88
CA GLY A 11 -1.51 -9.51 -28.52
C GLY A 11 -2.82 -9.21 -27.79
N ARG A 12 -2.92 -9.54 -26.49
CA ARG A 12 -4.13 -9.34 -25.70
C ARG A 12 -4.24 -7.89 -25.25
N ALA A 13 -5.21 -7.18 -25.82
CA ALA A 13 -5.50 -5.79 -25.44
C ALA A 13 -6.00 -5.68 -24.00
N VAL A 14 -5.86 -4.49 -23.42
CA VAL A 14 -6.47 -4.13 -22.13
C VAL A 14 -7.99 -4.01 -22.32
N ASP A 15 -8.74 -4.54 -21.34
CA ASP A 15 -10.19 -4.45 -21.26
C ASP A 15 -10.68 -4.30 -19.81
N ASP A 16 -11.99 -4.20 -19.60
CA ASP A 16 -12.63 -4.08 -18.28
C ASP A 16 -12.35 -5.28 -17.37
N SER A 17 -12.02 -6.44 -17.94
CA SER A 17 -11.74 -7.67 -17.20
C SER A 17 -10.29 -7.76 -16.74
N THR A 18 -9.41 -6.91 -17.25
CA THR A 18 -7.97 -6.95 -16.99
C THR A 18 -7.67 -6.72 -15.52
N LEU A 19 -6.87 -7.63 -14.94
CA LEU A 19 -6.43 -7.58 -13.55
C LEU A 19 -5.05 -6.94 -13.44
N TRP A 20 -4.94 -6.02 -12.51
CA TRP A 20 -3.76 -5.20 -12.28
C TRP A 20 -3.23 -5.40 -10.87
N HIS A 21 -1.94 -5.15 -10.69
CA HIS A 21 -1.35 -5.00 -9.38
C HIS A 21 -1.36 -3.52 -8.95
N TRP A 22 -1.95 -3.25 -7.79
CA TRP A 22 -2.18 -1.88 -7.31
C TRP A 22 -1.10 -1.38 -6.36
N ALA A 23 -0.15 -2.25 -6.02
CA ALA A 23 1.00 -1.90 -5.19
C ALA A 23 0.58 -1.14 -3.91
N SER A 24 1.23 -0.02 -3.61
CA SER A 24 1.03 0.74 -2.36
C SER A 24 -0.36 1.33 -2.16
N ASN A 25 -1.25 1.32 -3.16
CA ASN A 25 -2.68 1.59 -2.92
C ASN A 25 -3.30 0.61 -1.92
N THR A 26 -2.70 -0.57 -1.72
CA THR A 26 -3.04 -1.53 -0.66
C THR A 26 -3.06 -0.91 0.74
N LYS A 27 -2.19 0.08 0.99
CA LYS A 27 -2.10 0.75 2.29
C LYS A 27 -3.41 1.39 2.72
N THR A 28 -4.22 1.84 1.77
CA THR A 28 -5.53 2.42 2.06
C THR A 28 -6.49 1.40 2.66
N LEU A 29 -6.42 0.12 2.24
CA LEU A 29 -7.18 -0.98 2.84
C LEU A 29 -6.75 -1.22 4.29
N THR A 30 -5.44 -1.29 4.53
CA THR A 30 -4.88 -1.47 5.88
C THR A 30 -5.26 -0.32 6.81
N ALA A 31 -5.18 0.93 6.31
CA ALA A 31 -5.55 2.11 7.09
C ALA A 31 -7.04 2.10 7.46
N VAL A 32 -7.93 1.86 6.50
CA VAL A 32 -9.37 1.73 6.76
C VAL A 32 -9.66 0.61 7.76
N SER A 33 -8.97 -0.54 7.66
CA SER A 33 -9.13 -1.64 8.62
C SER A 33 -8.75 -1.25 10.05
N ILE A 34 -7.67 -0.50 10.24
CA ILE A 34 -7.28 0.04 11.56
C ILE A 34 -8.36 0.99 12.10
N LEU A 35 -8.88 1.88 11.24
CA LEU A 35 -9.93 2.82 11.66
C LEU A 35 -11.25 2.10 12.00
N GLN A 36 -11.59 1.00 11.31
CA GLN A 36 -12.72 0.14 11.70
C GLN A 36 -12.54 -0.45 13.10
N LEU A 37 -11.34 -0.92 13.43
CA LEU A 37 -11.03 -1.49 14.75
C LEU A 37 -11.04 -0.40 15.83
N ARG A 38 -10.53 0.80 15.54
CA ARG A 38 -10.62 1.97 16.40
C ARG A 38 -12.08 2.34 16.70
N ASP A 39 -12.93 2.43 15.66
CA ASP A 39 -14.34 2.80 15.81
C ASP A 39 -15.14 1.76 16.59
N ARG A 40 -14.68 0.49 16.60
CA ARG A 40 -15.21 -0.60 17.45
C ARG A 40 -14.66 -0.54 18.89
N GLY A 41 -13.80 0.42 19.23
CA GLY A 41 -13.22 0.59 20.56
C GLY A 41 -12.12 -0.42 20.93
N LEU A 42 -11.54 -1.12 19.94
CA LEU A 42 -10.53 -2.15 20.17
C LEU A 42 -9.11 -1.57 20.31
N LEU A 43 -8.88 -0.36 19.82
CA LEU A 43 -7.61 0.36 19.95
C LEU A 43 -7.83 1.86 19.98
N SER A 44 -6.82 2.61 20.46
CA SER A 44 -6.66 4.05 20.21
C SER A 44 -5.54 4.28 19.21
N LEU A 45 -5.67 5.32 18.38
CA LEU A 45 -4.58 5.69 17.46
C LEU A 45 -3.33 6.17 18.21
N ASP A 46 -3.48 6.59 19.45
CA ASP A 46 -2.39 7.06 20.30
C ASP A 46 -1.82 5.97 21.23
N ASP A 47 -2.34 4.74 21.11
CA ASP A 47 -1.74 3.58 21.78
C ASP A 47 -0.36 3.26 21.20
N PRO A 48 0.61 2.83 22.05
CA PRO A 48 1.89 2.30 21.59
C PRO A 48 1.72 1.07 20.69
N ALA A 49 2.37 1.06 19.52
CA ALA A 49 2.35 -0.08 18.62
C ALA A 49 2.87 -1.37 19.26
N THR A 50 3.82 -1.23 20.19
CA THR A 50 4.42 -2.33 20.98
C THR A 50 3.44 -3.07 21.88
N ARG A 51 2.23 -2.53 22.06
CA ARG A 51 1.14 -3.20 22.80
C ARG A 51 0.69 -4.48 22.09
N TRP A 52 0.64 -4.46 20.77
CA TRP A 52 0.20 -5.59 19.93
C TRP A 52 1.33 -6.24 19.15
N VAL A 53 2.44 -5.51 18.96
CA VAL A 53 3.65 -5.98 18.26
C VAL A 53 4.84 -5.81 19.20
N PRO A 54 4.92 -6.62 20.28
CA PRO A 54 5.97 -6.49 21.30
C PRO A 54 7.39 -6.71 20.74
N GLU A 55 7.51 -7.40 19.61
CA GLU A 55 8.77 -7.63 18.91
C GLU A 55 9.46 -6.32 18.49
N LEU A 56 8.69 -5.24 18.28
CA LEU A 56 9.24 -3.91 17.97
C LEU A 56 10.21 -3.39 19.06
N ARG A 57 10.13 -3.90 20.30
CA ARG A 57 11.09 -3.56 21.35
C ARG A 57 12.52 -4.02 21.08
N GLN A 58 12.72 -4.84 20.06
CA GLN A 58 14.04 -5.22 19.58
C GLN A 58 14.67 -4.18 18.64
N VAL A 59 13.88 -3.25 18.09
CA VAL A 59 14.36 -2.15 17.26
C VAL A 59 15.03 -1.09 18.14
N HIS A 60 16.21 -0.65 17.75
CA HIS A 60 16.93 0.41 18.46
C HIS A 60 16.29 1.78 18.21
N ASP A 61 15.95 2.47 19.28
CA ASP A 61 15.50 3.86 19.26
C ASP A 61 16.55 4.77 19.91
N PRO A 62 17.37 5.49 19.12
CA PRO A 62 18.39 6.39 19.67
C PRO A 62 17.80 7.71 20.21
N TYR A 63 16.49 7.94 20.05
CA TYR A 63 15.82 9.18 20.44
C TYR A 63 15.02 9.04 21.75
N GLY A 64 14.86 7.81 22.26
CA GLY A 64 14.11 7.59 23.50
C GLY A 64 13.66 6.16 23.70
N SER A 65 12.37 5.92 23.62
CA SER A 65 11.79 4.58 23.78
C SER A 65 10.91 4.25 22.58
N ILE A 66 11.09 3.07 22.02
CA ILE A 66 10.26 2.54 20.94
C ILE A 66 8.76 2.48 21.32
N ASP A 67 8.44 2.46 22.62
CA ASP A 67 7.06 2.55 23.11
C ASP A 67 6.42 3.93 22.84
N ALA A 68 7.20 4.95 22.41
CA ALA A 68 6.68 6.22 21.92
C ALA A 68 6.06 6.13 20.51
N VAL A 69 6.35 5.08 19.77
CA VAL A 69 5.76 4.86 18.44
C VAL A 69 4.30 4.47 18.58
N THR A 70 3.40 5.33 18.09
CA THR A 70 1.95 5.10 18.14
C THR A 70 1.40 4.52 16.83
N VAL A 71 0.18 3.97 16.88
CA VAL A 71 -0.56 3.52 15.68
C VAL A 71 -0.75 4.67 14.68
N ARG A 72 -1.04 5.89 15.17
CA ARG A 72 -1.12 7.11 14.35
C ARG A 72 0.15 7.38 13.56
N MET A 73 1.30 7.24 14.20
CA MET A 73 2.61 7.45 13.56
C MET A 73 2.91 6.40 12.49
N LEU A 74 2.47 5.16 12.67
CA LEU A 74 2.57 4.13 11.64
C LEU A 74 1.70 4.48 10.42
N LEU A 75 0.44 4.88 10.64
CA LEU A 75 -0.50 5.28 9.57
C LEU A 75 -0.02 6.49 8.77
N SER A 76 0.65 7.43 9.43
CA SER A 76 1.10 8.70 8.82
C SER A 76 2.55 8.69 8.35
N HIS A 77 3.24 7.55 8.37
CA HIS A 77 4.65 7.47 8.01
C HIS A 77 5.55 8.42 8.81
N SER A 78 5.24 8.64 10.09
CA SER A 78 6.02 9.50 10.98
C SER A 78 6.68 8.74 12.14
N ALA A 79 6.67 7.41 12.10
CA ALA A 79 7.20 6.56 13.16
C ALA A 79 8.74 6.47 13.21
N GLY A 80 9.42 6.85 12.13
CA GLY A 80 10.89 6.79 12.08
C GLY A 80 11.47 5.50 11.50
N PHE A 81 10.66 4.48 11.22
CA PHE A 81 11.16 3.26 10.59
C PHE A 81 11.70 3.53 9.19
N GLN A 82 12.84 2.90 8.89
CA GLN A 82 13.44 3.02 7.56
C GLN A 82 12.64 2.23 6.50
N ASN A 83 12.90 2.53 5.23
CA ASN A 83 12.38 1.82 4.07
C ASN A 83 13.58 1.46 3.17
N PRO A 84 13.83 0.19 2.91
CA PRO A 84 13.09 -1.02 3.30
C PRO A 84 13.23 -1.39 4.79
N THR A 85 12.44 -2.38 5.21
CA THR A 85 12.32 -2.84 6.60
C THR A 85 13.56 -3.55 7.15
N TRP A 86 14.35 -4.13 6.28
CA TRP A 86 15.55 -4.89 6.62
C TRP A 86 16.76 -3.98 6.48
N PRO A 87 17.78 -4.20 7.31
CA PRO A 87 18.99 -3.37 7.31
C PRO A 87 19.84 -3.53 6.04
N TYR A 88 19.46 -4.40 5.16
CA TYR A 88 20.11 -4.71 3.92
C TYR A 88 19.38 -4.03 2.76
N GLY A 89 20.08 -3.59 1.77
CA GLY A 89 19.49 -2.85 0.64
C GLY A 89 20.55 -2.11 -0.16
N THR A 90 21.80 -2.47 0.05
CA THR A 90 22.93 -1.92 -0.70
C THR A 90 23.18 -2.69 -2.01
N GLY A 91 22.52 -3.87 -2.20
CA GLY A 91 22.71 -4.73 -3.34
C GLY A 91 24.01 -5.58 -3.28
N ALA A 92 24.61 -5.71 -2.10
CA ALA A 92 25.79 -6.55 -1.94
C ALA A 92 25.45 -8.04 -2.09
N PRO A 93 26.30 -8.86 -2.73
CA PRO A 93 25.99 -10.27 -3.00
C PRO A 93 25.72 -11.15 -1.77
N TRP A 94 26.16 -10.71 -0.60
CA TRP A 94 25.97 -11.41 0.66
C TRP A 94 24.72 -10.99 1.42
N GLU A 95 23.99 -9.98 0.94
CA GLU A 95 22.79 -9.52 1.59
C GLU A 95 21.68 -10.58 1.49
N PRO A 96 20.96 -10.85 2.59
CA PRO A 96 19.84 -11.77 2.56
C PRO A 96 18.73 -11.25 1.67
N PHE A 97 17.97 -12.17 1.11
CA PHE A 97 16.76 -11.84 0.37
C PHE A 97 15.76 -11.07 1.24
N GLU A 98 14.88 -10.32 0.58
CA GLU A 98 13.72 -9.71 1.19
C GLU A 98 12.96 -10.75 2.04
N PRO A 99 12.61 -10.46 3.31
CA PRO A 99 11.89 -11.40 4.14
C PRO A 99 10.51 -11.71 3.54
N THR A 100 10.19 -12.99 3.49
CA THR A 100 8.90 -13.49 3.00
C THR A 100 7.95 -13.86 4.13
N ALA A 101 8.46 -13.96 5.36
CA ALA A 101 7.71 -14.34 6.54
C ALA A 101 7.96 -13.41 7.73
N TRP A 102 6.95 -13.29 8.60
CA TRP A 102 7.03 -12.48 9.81
C TRP A 102 8.22 -12.84 10.71
N SER A 103 8.48 -14.13 10.92
CA SER A 103 9.60 -14.60 11.74
C SER A 103 10.96 -14.14 11.23
N GLN A 104 11.13 -14.04 9.91
CA GLN A 104 12.36 -13.52 9.31
C GLN A 104 12.49 -12.02 9.57
N LEU A 105 11.37 -11.27 9.47
CA LEU A 105 11.37 -9.85 9.78
C LEU A 105 11.70 -9.58 11.25
N VAL A 106 11.13 -10.37 12.16
CA VAL A 106 11.44 -10.29 13.60
C VAL A 106 12.91 -10.56 13.86
N ALA A 107 13.51 -11.56 13.21
CA ALA A 107 14.93 -11.85 13.33
C ALA A 107 15.85 -10.69 12.89
N MET A 108 15.34 -9.79 12.04
CA MET A 108 16.09 -8.62 11.57
C MET A 108 15.90 -7.37 12.45
N MET A 109 14.89 -7.35 13.33
CA MET A 109 14.57 -6.17 14.15
C MET A 109 15.74 -5.70 15.04
N PRO A 110 16.58 -6.56 15.64
CA PRO A 110 17.72 -6.11 16.41
C PRO A 110 18.78 -5.32 15.62
N TRP A 111 18.74 -5.40 14.30
CA TRP A 111 19.65 -4.70 13.40
C TRP A 111 19.06 -3.41 12.81
N GLN A 112 17.83 -3.08 13.22
CA GLN A 112 17.14 -1.89 12.77
C GLN A 112 17.26 -0.76 13.79
N GLU A 113 17.28 0.46 13.27
CA GLU A 113 17.32 1.69 14.06
C GLU A 113 16.33 2.69 13.48
N LEU A 114 15.65 3.46 14.34
CA LEU A 114 14.82 4.56 13.90
C LEU A 114 15.70 5.66 13.29
N ARG A 115 15.25 6.22 12.16
CA ARG A 115 15.97 7.26 11.39
C ARG A 115 15.78 8.66 11.95
N PHE A 116 14.76 8.85 12.79
CA PHE A 116 14.42 10.12 13.44
C PHE A 116 13.45 9.87 14.59
N ALA A 117 13.35 10.85 15.48
CA ALA A 117 12.47 10.77 16.64
C ALA A 117 11.00 10.56 16.19
N PRO A 118 10.28 9.58 16.76
CA PRO A 118 8.88 9.33 16.43
C PRO A 118 8.03 10.59 16.46
N GLY A 119 7.23 10.79 15.41
CA GLY A 119 6.35 11.95 15.24
C GLY A 119 7.02 13.24 14.77
N SER A 120 8.34 13.30 14.64
CA SER A 120 9.06 14.56 14.36
C SER A 120 9.02 14.98 12.89
N ARG A 121 8.87 14.03 11.98
CA ARG A 121 8.82 14.30 10.53
C ARG A 121 8.26 13.11 9.75
N TYR A 122 7.97 13.35 8.48
CA TYR A 122 7.62 12.32 7.52
C TYR A 122 8.84 11.49 7.09
N GLY A 123 8.62 10.18 6.93
CA GLY A 123 9.55 9.25 6.29
C GLY A 123 8.80 8.01 5.85
N TYR A 124 8.55 7.86 4.54
CA TYR A 124 7.80 6.75 3.99
C TYR A 124 8.35 5.41 4.48
N SER A 125 7.47 4.54 4.95
CA SER A 125 7.85 3.26 5.54
C SER A 125 6.88 2.15 5.14
N ASN A 126 7.32 1.22 4.32
CA ASN A 126 6.58 0.00 4.02
C ASN A 126 6.42 -0.88 5.28
N PRO A 127 7.48 -1.03 6.13
CA PRO A 127 7.39 -1.77 7.39
C PRO A 127 6.26 -1.34 8.30
N ALA A 128 6.03 -0.04 8.41
CA ALA A 128 4.95 0.49 9.24
C ALA A 128 3.60 -0.18 8.94
N TYR A 129 3.32 -0.47 7.68
CA TYR A 129 2.07 -1.10 7.28
C TYR A 129 2.06 -2.62 7.47
N ILE A 130 3.21 -3.27 7.51
CA ILE A 130 3.32 -4.66 7.96
C ILE A 130 3.00 -4.72 9.46
N TYR A 131 3.49 -3.77 10.26
CA TYR A 131 3.19 -3.69 11.69
C TYR A 131 1.72 -3.37 11.95
N LEU A 132 1.08 -2.50 11.16
CA LEU A 132 -0.37 -2.27 11.23
C LEU A 132 -1.16 -3.54 10.94
N ALA A 133 -0.74 -4.35 9.97
CA ALA A 133 -1.38 -5.64 9.71
C ALA A 133 -1.22 -6.60 10.90
N ARG A 134 -0.04 -6.65 11.54
CA ARG A 134 0.15 -7.44 12.77
C ARG A 134 -0.75 -6.97 13.92
N ILE A 135 -1.01 -5.66 14.03
CA ILE A 135 -1.98 -5.11 15.00
C ILE A 135 -3.38 -5.65 14.69
N ILE A 136 -3.82 -5.63 13.42
CA ILE A 136 -5.12 -6.19 13.00
C ILE A 136 -5.20 -7.67 13.39
N GLU A 137 -4.20 -8.47 13.03
CA GLU A 137 -4.13 -9.90 13.31
C GLU A 137 -4.13 -10.20 14.81
N SER A 138 -3.40 -9.40 15.61
CA SER A 138 -3.36 -9.54 17.07
C SER A 138 -4.70 -9.24 17.73
N LEU A 139 -5.46 -8.28 17.21
CA LEU A 139 -6.75 -7.87 17.75
C LEU A 139 -7.90 -8.79 17.34
N THR A 140 -7.83 -9.37 16.16
CA THR A 140 -8.94 -10.12 15.57
C THR A 140 -8.75 -11.63 15.62
N GLY A 141 -7.50 -12.10 15.67
CA GLY A 141 -7.14 -13.50 15.51
C GLY A 141 -7.16 -13.98 14.05
N ASP A 142 -7.61 -13.14 13.11
CA ASP A 142 -7.67 -13.46 11.69
C ASP A 142 -6.41 -12.94 10.97
N PRO A 143 -5.88 -13.65 9.96
CA PRO A 143 -4.91 -13.09 9.04
C PRO A 143 -5.44 -11.79 8.40
N TRP A 144 -4.56 -10.83 8.15
CA TRP A 144 -4.92 -9.55 7.51
C TRP A 144 -5.74 -9.75 6.21
N THR A 145 -5.37 -10.74 5.41
CA THR A 145 -6.06 -11.07 4.15
C THR A 145 -7.51 -11.48 4.38
N VAL A 146 -7.77 -12.28 5.43
CA VAL A 146 -9.12 -12.71 5.82
C VAL A 146 -9.92 -11.52 6.33
N TYR A 147 -9.32 -10.69 7.18
CA TYR A 147 -9.98 -9.49 7.68
C TYR A 147 -10.44 -8.56 6.55
N VAL A 148 -9.56 -8.24 5.61
CA VAL A 148 -9.88 -7.38 4.45
C VAL A 148 -10.96 -8.00 3.57
N GLN A 149 -10.86 -9.32 3.32
CA GLN A 149 -11.88 -10.02 2.54
C GLN A 149 -13.27 -9.91 3.19
N GLN A 150 -13.37 -10.15 4.48
CA GLN A 150 -14.65 -10.19 5.21
C GLN A 150 -15.21 -8.80 5.50
N ASN A 151 -14.36 -7.82 5.82
CA ASN A 151 -14.79 -6.52 6.32
C ASN A 151 -14.77 -5.40 5.27
N LEU A 152 -14.14 -5.62 4.11
CA LEU A 152 -14.06 -4.62 3.04
C LEU A 152 -14.52 -5.20 1.69
N TRP A 153 -13.82 -6.18 1.13
CA TRP A 153 -14.09 -6.61 -0.24
C TRP A 153 -15.45 -7.28 -0.40
N THR A 154 -15.80 -8.25 0.45
CA THR A 154 -17.09 -8.94 0.38
C THR A 154 -18.29 -7.98 0.57
N PRO A 155 -18.31 -7.11 1.60
CA PRO A 155 -19.40 -6.15 1.77
C PRO A 155 -19.53 -5.14 0.62
N LEU A 156 -18.41 -4.75 0.00
CA LEU A 156 -18.39 -3.83 -1.12
C LEU A 156 -18.69 -4.51 -2.47
N GLY A 157 -18.77 -5.86 -2.51
CA GLY A 157 -18.96 -6.59 -3.74
C GLY A 157 -17.72 -6.65 -4.65
N MET A 158 -16.53 -6.41 -4.10
CA MET A 158 -15.25 -6.44 -4.79
C MET A 158 -14.78 -7.90 -4.97
N THR A 159 -15.50 -8.65 -5.77
CA THR A 159 -15.38 -10.12 -5.85
C THR A 159 -14.17 -10.61 -6.63
N ARG A 160 -13.45 -9.72 -7.31
CA ARG A 160 -12.26 -10.04 -8.10
C ARG A 160 -10.98 -9.46 -7.52
N SER A 161 -11.07 -8.84 -6.33
CA SER A 161 -9.91 -8.41 -5.53
C SER A 161 -9.27 -9.59 -4.83
N TYR A 162 -7.95 -9.66 -4.85
CA TYR A 162 -7.17 -10.71 -4.20
C TYR A 162 -5.76 -10.22 -3.89
N VAL A 163 -5.03 -11.01 -3.11
CA VAL A 163 -3.60 -10.83 -2.83
C VAL A 163 -2.82 -12.09 -3.21
N ASN A 164 -1.50 -11.96 -3.31
CA ASN A 164 -0.64 -13.08 -3.70
C ASN A 164 -0.88 -13.59 -5.12
N ARG A 165 -0.89 -14.93 -5.23
CA ARG A 165 -1.04 -15.64 -6.49
C ARG A 165 -2.43 -15.44 -7.07
N THR A 166 -2.49 -15.21 -8.37
CA THR A 166 -3.76 -15.08 -9.07
C THR A 166 -4.57 -16.37 -8.99
N PRO A 167 -5.83 -16.33 -8.53
CA PRO A 167 -6.70 -17.50 -8.55
C PRO A 167 -6.81 -18.10 -9.96
N PRO A 168 -6.80 -19.43 -10.12
CA PRO A 168 -6.78 -20.09 -11.44
C PRO A 168 -7.87 -19.60 -12.40
N TYR A 169 -9.09 -19.35 -11.90
CA TYR A 169 -10.20 -18.87 -12.71
C TYR A 169 -10.05 -17.41 -13.18
N LEU A 170 -9.13 -16.65 -12.58
CA LEU A 170 -8.81 -15.27 -12.95
C LEU A 170 -7.53 -15.16 -13.80
N ALA A 171 -6.76 -16.23 -13.94
CA ALA A 171 -5.41 -16.20 -14.54
C ALA A 171 -5.42 -15.65 -15.98
N ALA A 172 -6.45 -15.95 -16.77
CA ALA A 172 -6.57 -15.47 -18.15
C ALA A 172 -6.74 -13.94 -18.26
N HIS A 173 -7.18 -13.29 -17.17
CA HIS A 173 -7.40 -11.84 -17.12
C HIS A 173 -6.19 -11.07 -16.58
N ARG A 174 -5.20 -11.76 -16.01
CA ARG A 174 -4.04 -11.11 -15.40
C ARG A 174 -3.18 -10.39 -16.44
N SER A 175 -2.87 -9.11 -16.19
CA SER A 175 -1.91 -8.37 -17.00
C SER A 175 -0.49 -8.89 -16.74
N ASN A 176 0.30 -9.03 -17.79
CA ASN A 176 1.75 -9.13 -17.67
C ASN A 176 2.32 -7.79 -17.18
N ARG A 177 3.51 -7.85 -16.60
CA ARG A 177 4.30 -6.70 -16.19
C ARG A 177 5.53 -6.57 -17.09
N TYR A 178 5.95 -5.33 -17.32
CA TYR A 178 7.03 -5.02 -18.23
C TYR A 178 8.01 -4.04 -17.64
N TYR A 179 9.29 -4.29 -17.85
CA TYR A 179 10.35 -3.31 -17.60
C TYR A 179 10.82 -2.75 -18.93
N VAL A 180 10.96 -1.42 -18.99
CA VAL A 180 11.47 -0.76 -20.20
C VAL A 180 12.99 -0.69 -20.07
N GLU A 181 13.66 -1.52 -20.86
CA GLU A 181 15.12 -1.58 -20.93
C GLU A 181 15.61 -0.88 -22.19
N LYS A 182 16.77 -0.23 -22.10
CA LYS A 182 17.46 0.32 -23.27
C LYS A 182 18.50 -0.69 -23.74
N ASP A 183 18.49 -0.95 -25.03
CA ASP A 183 19.56 -1.74 -25.67
C ASP A 183 20.87 -0.95 -25.76
N SER A 184 21.91 -1.59 -26.31
CA SER A 184 23.24 -0.96 -26.50
C SER A 184 23.22 0.22 -27.45
N ALA A 185 22.18 0.37 -28.28
CA ALA A 185 21.95 1.51 -29.18
C ALA A 185 21.10 2.62 -28.53
N GLY A 186 20.62 2.40 -27.27
CA GLY A 186 19.78 3.33 -26.53
C GLY A 186 18.29 3.22 -26.88
N THR A 187 17.88 2.22 -27.66
CA THR A 187 16.48 2.01 -28.02
C THR A 187 15.75 1.36 -26.85
N ALA A 188 14.69 2.02 -26.38
CA ALA A 188 13.87 1.52 -25.29
C ALA A 188 12.89 0.45 -25.81
N ALA A 189 12.85 -0.71 -25.15
CA ALA A 189 11.93 -1.79 -25.45
C ALA A 189 11.36 -2.41 -24.18
N PRO A 190 10.05 -2.78 -24.15
CA PRO A 190 9.45 -3.47 -23.02
C PRO A 190 9.91 -4.93 -22.98
N ARG A 191 10.45 -5.35 -21.84
CA ARG A 191 10.78 -6.76 -21.53
C ARG A 191 9.74 -7.32 -20.56
N ALA A 192 9.11 -8.41 -20.94
CA ALA A 192 8.16 -9.10 -20.07
C ALA A 192 8.86 -9.75 -18.87
N ALA A 193 8.31 -9.55 -17.68
CA ALA A 193 8.73 -10.18 -16.43
C ALA A 193 7.66 -11.12 -15.86
N GLY A 194 6.72 -11.55 -16.71
CA GLY A 194 5.61 -12.43 -16.34
C GLY A 194 4.46 -11.71 -15.62
N PRO A 195 3.36 -12.42 -15.38
CA PRO A 195 2.17 -11.83 -14.76
C PRO A 195 2.25 -11.74 -13.24
N GLU A 196 3.09 -12.54 -12.59
CA GLU A 196 3.10 -12.70 -11.14
C GLU A 196 4.47 -12.49 -10.53
N PHE A 197 4.47 -12.09 -9.27
CA PHE A 197 5.59 -12.09 -8.35
C PHE A 197 5.04 -12.32 -6.94
N ASP A 198 5.89 -12.81 -6.04
CA ASP A 198 5.53 -13.00 -4.64
C ASP A 198 5.85 -11.72 -3.85
N PRO A 199 4.84 -11.00 -3.32
CA PRO A 199 5.08 -9.84 -2.48
C PRO A 199 5.52 -10.22 -1.05
N GLY A 200 5.50 -11.50 -0.68
CA GLY A 200 5.98 -11.99 0.61
C GLY A 200 5.31 -11.29 1.80
N VAL A 201 6.13 -10.85 2.75
CA VAL A 201 5.67 -10.13 3.94
C VAL A 201 5.09 -8.74 3.63
N THR A 202 5.27 -8.24 2.40
CA THR A 202 4.80 -6.90 1.99
C THR A 202 3.34 -6.88 1.51
N ILE A 203 2.61 -7.98 1.61
CA ILE A 203 1.20 -8.07 1.22
C ILE A 203 0.36 -6.91 1.79
N PRO A 204 0.39 -6.57 3.09
CA PRO A 204 -0.47 -5.53 3.66
C PRO A 204 -0.15 -4.11 3.21
N ASN A 205 1.02 -3.90 2.62
CA ASN A 205 1.45 -2.59 2.15
C ASN A 205 1.52 -2.47 0.64
N GLY A 206 1.41 -3.61 -0.11
CA GLY A 206 1.59 -3.60 -1.55
C GLY A 206 0.96 -4.74 -2.33
N GLY A 207 0.27 -5.69 -1.71
CA GLY A 207 -0.12 -6.96 -2.33
C GLY A 207 -1.46 -7.00 -3.09
N TRP A 208 -2.19 -5.92 -3.17
CA TRP A 208 -3.53 -5.90 -3.75
C TRP A 208 -3.52 -6.01 -5.28
N ASN A 209 -4.30 -6.97 -5.79
CA ASN A 209 -4.59 -7.16 -7.21
C ASN A 209 -6.10 -7.07 -7.44
N ALA A 210 -6.52 -6.37 -8.48
CA ALA A 210 -7.94 -6.17 -8.79
C ALA A 210 -8.14 -5.65 -10.22
N PRO A 211 -9.35 -5.77 -10.79
CA PRO A 211 -9.74 -5.05 -11.97
C PRO A 211 -10.04 -3.58 -11.64
N MET A 212 -10.12 -2.74 -12.66
CA MET A 212 -10.46 -1.32 -12.51
C MET A 212 -11.82 -1.11 -11.83
N GLU A 213 -12.78 -2.02 -12.05
CA GLU A 213 -14.11 -1.95 -11.45
C GLU A 213 -14.10 -2.02 -9.92
N ASP A 214 -13.30 -2.94 -9.35
CA ASP A 214 -13.16 -3.06 -7.90
C ASP A 214 -12.50 -1.79 -7.30
N LEU A 215 -11.53 -1.20 -8.00
CA LEU A 215 -10.95 0.08 -7.60
C LEU A 215 -11.94 1.24 -7.68
N ALA A 216 -12.77 1.27 -8.71
CA ALA A 216 -13.85 2.27 -8.82
C ALA A 216 -14.86 2.10 -7.68
N THR A 217 -15.17 0.87 -7.28
CA THR A 217 -16.00 0.57 -6.11
C THR A 217 -15.35 1.07 -4.82
N TRP A 218 -14.04 0.81 -4.64
CA TRP A 218 -13.27 1.32 -3.51
C TRP A 218 -13.26 2.85 -3.46
N LEU A 219 -13.00 3.51 -4.59
CA LEU A 219 -13.06 4.96 -4.70
C LEU A 219 -14.47 5.49 -4.37
N GLY A 220 -15.52 4.84 -4.88
CA GLY A 220 -16.91 5.15 -4.55
C GLY A 220 -17.21 5.04 -3.06
N PHE A 221 -16.66 4.03 -2.37
CA PHE A 221 -16.73 3.90 -0.92
C PHE A 221 -16.07 5.10 -0.22
N LEU A 222 -14.84 5.45 -0.59
CA LEU A 222 -14.09 6.56 0.00
C LEU A 222 -14.79 7.91 -0.20
N THR A 223 -15.39 8.13 -1.37
CA THR A 223 -16.10 9.39 -1.70
C THR A 223 -17.56 9.42 -1.25
N GLY A 224 -18.11 8.29 -0.79
CA GLY A 224 -19.53 8.19 -0.42
C GLY A 224 -20.50 8.07 -1.58
N THR A 225 -19.99 7.77 -2.78
CA THR A 225 -20.81 7.64 -4.00
C THR A 225 -21.14 6.18 -4.34
N THR A 226 -20.78 5.23 -3.46
CA THR A 226 -21.04 3.79 -3.67
C THR A 226 -22.51 3.51 -3.90
N ARG A 227 -22.79 2.85 -5.01
CA ARG A 227 -24.12 2.32 -5.35
C ARG A 227 -24.11 0.82 -5.08
N GLY A 228 -24.67 0.38 -3.96
CA GLY A 228 -24.70 -1.03 -3.62
C GLY A 228 -25.58 -1.37 -2.44
N ALA A 229 -25.75 -2.65 -2.15
CA ALA A 229 -26.59 -3.18 -1.08
C ALA A 229 -26.10 -2.81 0.33
N VAL A 230 -24.80 -2.57 0.48
CA VAL A 230 -24.21 -2.16 1.76
C VAL A 230 -23.99 -0.65 1.74
N ARG A 231 -24.54 0.03 2.75
CA ARG A 231 -24.27 1.47 2.93
C ARG A 231 -22.80 1.64 3.31
N ALA A 232 -22.07 2.50 2.58
CA ALA A 232 -20.66 2.81 2.86
C ALA A 232 -20.45 3.19 4.35
N ASP A 233 -21.39 3.95 4.93
CA ASP A 233 -21.34 4.39 6.32
C ASP A 233 -21.41 3.26 7.36
N SER A 234 -21.89 2.07 6.97
CA SER A 234 -21.89 0.90 7.85
C SER A 234 -20.53 0.23 7.95
N LEU A 235 -19.64 0.47 6.97
CA LEU A 235 -18.29 -0.06 6.98
C LEU A 235 -17.31 0.87 7.70
N LEU A 236 -17.42 2.16 7.46
CA LEU A 236 -16.69 3.22 8.15
C LEU A 236 -17.49 4.52 8.09
N SER A 237 -17.59 5.25 9.20
CA SER A 237 -18.37 6.48 9.23
C SER A 237 -17.77 7.58 8.34
N ARG A 238 -18.61 8.47 7.80
CA ARG A 238 -18.15 9.65 7.06
C ARG A 238 -17.24 10.53 7.90
N ALA A 239 -17.51 10.63 9.20
CA ALA A 239 -16.67 11.39 10.13
C ALA A 239 -15.26 10.79 10.23
N THR A 240 -15.17 9.47 10.31
CA THR A 240 -13.88 8.77 10.35
C THR A 240 -13.12 8.92 9.03
N LEU A 241 -13.80 8.82 7.88
CA LEU A 241 -13.16 9.07 6.59
C LEU A 241 -12.67 10.51 6.46
N ALA A 242 -13.43 11.48 6.95
CA ALA A 242 -13.01 12.88 6.99
C ALA A 242 -11.77 13.08 7.88
N GLU A 243 -11.72 12.39 9.04
CA GLU A 243 -10.55 12.41 9.92
C GLU A 243 -9.28 11.87 9.21
N MET A 244 -9.42 10.86 8.36
CA MET A 244 -8.29 10.33 7.58
C MET A 244 -7.67 11.39 6.66
N GLY A 245 -8.44 12.39 6.25
CA GLY A 245 -8.03 13.53 5.44
C GLY A 245 -7.48 14.72 6.26
N VAL A 246 -7.30 14.58 7.57
CA VAL A 246 -6.66 15.62 8.39
C VAL A 246 -5.15 15.47 8.33
N PRO A 247 -4.37 16.52 7.98
CA PRO A 247 -2.92 16.46 7.96
C PRO A 247 -2.34 16.09 9.32
N VAL A 248 -1.50 15.06 9.37
CA VAL A 248 -0.75 14.63 10.57
C VAL A 248 0.69 15.14 10.50
N VAL A 249 1.31 15.04 9.33
CA VAL A 249 2.70 15.46 9.11
C VAL A 249 2.85 16.01 7.70
N GLN A 250 3.67 17.04 7.56
CA GLN A 250 4.00 17.60 6.24
C GLN A 250 5.00 16.69 5.53
N VAL A 251 4.74 16.39 4.26
CA VAL A 251 5.63 15.63 3.37
C VAL A 251 6.56 16.55 2.62
N GLY A 252 6.01 17.57 1.97
CA GLY A 252 6.76 18.53 1.16
C GLY A 252 5.96 19.77 0.82
N ARG A 253 6.65 20.70 0.12
CA ARG A 253 6.02 21.89 -0.45
C ARG A 253 6.75 22.25 -1.73
N GLY A 254 6.03 22.48 -2.81
CA GLY A 254 6.60 22.93 -4.09
C GLY A 254 5.50 23.43 -5.04
N GLU A 255 5.85 24.39 -5.91
CA GLU A 255 5.00 24.89 -7.00
C GLU A 255 3.54 25.22 -6.63
N GLY A 256 3.30 25.74 -5.42
CA GLY A 256 1.96 26.08 -4.93
C GLY A 256 1.16 24.90 -4.35
N VAL A 257 1.79 23.72 -4.24
CA VAL A 257 1.18 22.54 -3.61
C VAL A 257 1.81 22.29 -2.24
N VAL A 258 0.99 22.08 -1.22
CA VAL A 258 1.41 21.54 0.07
C VAL A 258 1.02 20.08 0.12
N GLU A 259 2.02 19.22 0.24
CA GLU A 259 1.82 17.79 0.40
C GLU A 259 1.96 17.43 1.87
N SER A 260 0.97 16.72 2.38
CA SER A 260 0.93 16.21 3.75
C SER A 260 0.51 14.74 3.75
N MET A 261 0.73 14.08 4.87
CA MET A 261 0.23 12.73 5.12
C MET A 261 -0.85 12.78 6.19
N GLY A 262 -2.00 12.23 5.88
CA GLY A 262 -3.08 11.94 6.82
C GLY A 262 -2.97 10.49 7.36
N LEU A 263 -4.10 9.87 7.64
CA LEU A 263 -4.14 8.48 8.11
C LEU A 263 -4.29 7.53 6.91
N GLY A 264 -3.16 7.19 6.29
CA GLY A 264 -3.10 6.26 5.15
C GLY A 264 -3.28 6.89 3.77
N PHE A 265 -3.42 8.22 3.70
CA PHE A 265 -3.57 8.95 2.45
C PHE A 265 -2.60 10.12 2.37
N PHE A 266 -2.01 10.33 1.20
CA PHE A 266 -1.40 11.60 0.84
C PHE A 266 -2.48 12.64 0.64
N LEU A 267 -2.22 13.84 1.09
CA LEU A 267 -3.10 15.01 1.01
C LEU A 267 -2.38 16.10 0.21
N TYR A 268 -2.99 16.53 -0.87
CA TYR A 268 -2.46 17.56 -1.75
C TYR A 268 -3.34 18.81 -1.65
N ASP A 269 -2.85 19.85 -1.00
CA ASP A 269 -3.53 21.14 -0.98
C ASP A 269 -3.15 21.93 -2.23
N LEU A 270 -4.13 22.10 -3.09
CA LEU A 270 -4.06 22.81 -4.36
C LEU A 270 -4.95 24.06 -4.27
N HIS A 271 -4.38 25.19 -3.85
CA HIS A 271 -5.10 26.47 -3.75
C HIS A 271 -6.38 26.39 -2.89
N GLY A 272 -6.34 25.67 -1.78
CA GLY A 272 -7.47 25.51 -0.85
C GLY A 272 -8.40 24.37 -1.20
N HIS A 273 -8.10 23.56 -2.20
CA HIS A 273 -8.75 22.28 -2.49
C HIS A 273 -7.86 21.14 -2.06
N THR A 274 -8.34 20.29 -1.17
CA THR A 274 -7.58 19.13 -0.71
C THR A 274 -7.97 17.89 -1.52
N LEU A 275 -7.03 17.35 -2.27
CA LEU A 275 -7.15 16.01 -2.84
C LEU A 275 -6.54 14.99 -1.90
N MET A 276 -7.21 13.84 -1.76
CA MET A 276 -6.70 12.66 -1.05
C MET A 276 -6.32 11.59 -2.05
N GLY A 277 -5.27 10.82 -1.75
CA GLY A 277 -4.91 9.74 -2.66
C GLY A 277 -3.73 8.90 -2.19
N HIS A 278 -3.35 7.97 -3.01
CA HIS A 278 -2.14 7.18 -2.86
C HIS A 278 -1.61 6.76 -4.24
N THR A 279 -0.31 6.62 -4.36
CA THR A 279 0.35 6.05 -5.54
C THR A 279 0.83 4.64 -5.24
N GLY A 280 1.10 3.86 -6.29
CA GLY A 280 1.67 2.53 -6.17
C GLY A 280 2.75 2.30 -7.21
N ASP A 281 3.86 1.70 -6.79
CA ASP A 281 4.95 1.28 -7.67
C ASP A 281 5.54 -0.01 -7.10
N GLN A 282 5.36 -1.11 -7.80
CA GLN A 282 5.91 -2.41 -7.43
C GLN A 282 5.86 -3.40 -8.60
N GLY A 283 6.94 -4.11 -8.78
CA GLY A 283 6.96 -5.26 -9.68
C GLY A 283 6.66 -4.92 -11.15
N GLY A 284 6.97 -3.72 -11.63
CA GLY A 284 6.71 -3.28 -13.00
C GLY A 284 5.31 -2.66 -13.21
N PHE A 285 4.49 -2.57 -12.16
CA PHE A 285 3.22 -1.84 -12.20
C PHE A 285 3.36 -0.48 -11.52
N ARG A 286 2.76 0.54 -12.13
CA ARG A 286 2.57 1.85 -11.52
C ARG A 286 1.10 2.20 -11.50
N SER A 287 0.62 2.70 -10.38
CA SER A 287 -0.79 3.00 -10.17
C SER A 287 -0.96 4.27 -9.34
N PHE A 288 -2.12 4.88 -9.47
CA PHE A 288 -2.51 6.00 -8.61
C PHE A 288 -4.02 6.01 -8.39
N MET A 289 -4.40 6.57 -7.28
CA MET A 289 -5.77 6.93 -6.93
C MET A 289 -5.73 8.32 -6.31
N ALA A 290 -6.57 9.22 -6.78
CA ALA A 290 -6.76 10.54 -6.19
C ALA A 290 -8.23 10.94 -6.25
N PHE A 291 -8.73 11.61 -5.22
CA PHE A 291 -10.11 12.05 -5.13
C PHE A 291 -10.24 13.33 -4.29
N ASP A 292 -11.27 14.09 -4.59
CA ASP A 292 -11.72 15.23 -3.79
C ASP A 292 -12.86 14.77 -2.88
N PRO A 293 -12.66 14.72 -1.55
CA PRO A 293 -13.72 14.32 -0.63
C PRO A 293 -14.92 15.25 -0.62
N ALA A 294 -14.73 16.53 -0.99
CA ALA A 294 -15.79 17.53 -0.97
C ALA A 294 -16.76 17.38 -2.16
N SER A 295 -16.22 17.14 -3.37
CA SER A 295 -17.05 16.96 -4.58
C SER A 295 -17.44 15.50 -4.82
N GLY A 296 -16.76 14.54 -4.19
CA GLY A 296 -16.92 13.11 -4.46
C GLY A 296 -16.35 12.66 -5.81
N GLN A 297 -15.61 13.51 -6.50
CA GLN A 297 -14.95 13.18 -7.77
C GLN A 297 -13.59 12.55 -7.51
N GLY A 298 -13.19 11.65 -8.39
CA GLY A 298 -11.87 11.04 -8.29
C GLY A 298 -11.42 10.40 -9.59
N VAL A 299 -10.15 10.04 -9.60
CA VAL A 299 -9.48 9.41 -10.74
C VAL A 299 -8.61 8.27 -10.24
N ILE A 300 -8.59 7.20 -11.01
CA ILE A 300 -7.70 6.04 -10.83
C ILE A 300 -7.02 5.72 -12.14
N GLY A 301 -5.78 5.30 -12.05
CA GLY A 301 -5.02 4.87 -13.22
C GLY A 301 -3.98 3.83 -12.86
N VAL A 302 -3.67 2.98 -13.84
CA VAL A 302 -2.64 1.94 -13.70
C VAL A 302 -1.99 1.67 -15.04
N VAL A 303 -0.69 1.41 -14.99
CA VAL A 303 0.09 0.92 -16.13
C VAL A 303 0.89 -0.31 -15.71
N ASN A 304 1.16 -1.18 -16.67
CA ASN A 304 1.92 -2.41 -16.48
C ASN A 304 3.38 -2.30 -16.95
N THR A 305 3.90 -1.08 -16.98
CA THR A 305 5.29 -0.79 -17.38
C THR A 305 5.98 0.09 -16.35
N SER A 306 7.24 -0.22 -16.07
CA SER A 306 8.14 0.59 -15.25
C SER A 306 9.49 0.75 -15.96
N ASN A 307 10.15 1.88 -15.69
CA ASN A 307 11.53 2.13 -16.13
C ASN A 307 12.55 1.62 -15.09
N ASP A 308 12.09 1.02 -14.00
CA ASP A 308 12.97 0.48 -12.98
C ASP A 308 13.66 -0.79 -13.49
N VAL A 309 14.84 -1.08 -12.97
CA VAL A 309 15.52 -2.35 -13.26
C VAL A 309 14.75 -3.47 -12.58
N ASP A 310 14.53 -4.58 -13.30
CA ASP A 310 13.92 -5.77 -12.71
C ASP A 310 14.82 -6.31 -11.59
N PRO A 311 14.37 -6.30 -10.31
CA PRO A 311 15.18 -6.80 -9.21
C PRO A 311 15.56 -8.27 -9.36
N GLN A 312 14.77 -9.06 -10.12
CA GLN A 312 15.03 -10.47 -10.36
C GLN A 312 16.04 -10.71 -11.50
N ALA A 313 16.25 -9.72 -12.37
CA ALA A 313 17.23 -9.80 -13.43
C ALA A 313 18.66 -9.51 -12.95
N SER A 314 18.80 -8.68 -11.92
CA SER A 314 20.12 -8.31 -11.38
C SER A 314 20.80 -9.40 -10.52
N GLY A 315 20.10 -10.48 -10.19
CA GLY A 315 20.64 -11.61 -9.41
C GLY A 315 21.14 -12.80 -10.26
N ARG A 316 21.24 -12.66 -11.58
CA ARG A 316 21.74 -13.68 -12.50
C ARG A 316 22.96 -13.17 -13.26
N GLY A 317 24.01 -12.95 -12.51
CA GLY A 317 25.34 -12.66 -13.04
C GLY A 317 26.38 -13.46 -12.32
#